data_27fd3a5fb28c50a788f1522b18b17cdb
#
_entry.id   27fd3a5fb28c50a788f1522b18b17cdb
#
_cell.length_a   1.000
_cell.length_b   1.000
_cell.length_c   1.000
_cell.angle_alpha   90.00
_cell.angle_beta   90.00
_cell.angle_gamma   90.00
#
_symmetry.space_group_name_H-M   'P 1'
#
loop_
_entity.id
_entity.type
_entity.pdbx_description
1 polymer ?
#
loop_
_entity_poly.entity_id
_entity_poly.type
_entity_poly.pdbx_seq_one_letter_code
_entity_poly.pdbx_strand_id
1 'polypeptide(L)'
;MKKITIAMLFFCLASPTLSDEFKEEDVERWMGQFEQVAAEGRRLWTSPEIGTNGVACAQCHPNAANTHPETYPKFQKQLGRVIQLWEMFNWCLKNPLEGEEMEADDPRLIAMQAYVYKERRGVKLDPGQH
;
A
#
# COMPACT_ATOMS: atom_id res chain seq x y z
N MET A 1 17.54 -73.26 9.82
CA MET A 1 17.75 -72.03 9.05
C MET A 1 16.88 -70.94 9.68
N LYS A 2 17.50 -70.05 10.49
CA LYS A 2 16.77 -68.94 11.19
C LYS A 2 16.74 -67.71 10.27
N LYS A 3 15.53 -67.23 9.92
CA LYS A 3 15.35 -66.01 9.14
C LYS A 3 15.43 -64.82 10.10
N ILE A 4 16.44 -63.96 9.93
CA ILE A 4 16.57 -62.70 10.67
C ILE A 4 15.83 -61.64 9.88
N THR A 5 14.72 -61.12 10.44
CA THR A 5 13.98 -59.98 9.85
C THR A 5 14.57 -58.68 10.43
N ILE A 6 15.25 -57.92 9.63
CA ILE A 6 15.78 -56.61 9.97
C ILE A 6 14.62 -55.60 9.83
N ALA A 7 14.10 -55.07 10.93
CA ALA A 7 13.15 -53.97 10.94
C ALA A 7 13.93 -52.67 10.80
N MET A 8 13.77 -52.02 9.67
CA MET A 8 14.37 -50.71 9.34
C MET A 8 13.48 -49.61 9.98
N LEU A 9 13.95 -49.05 11.12
CA LEU A 9 13.30 -47.92 11.76
C LEU A 9 13.57 -46.65 10.92
N PHE A 10 12.54 -46.16 10.25
CA PHE A 10 12.57 -44.86 9.61
C PHE A 10 12.44 -43.77 10.68
N PHE A 11 13.53 -43.14 11.04
CA PHE A 11 13.55 -41.97 11.93
C PHE A 11 13.20 -40.73 11.08
N CYS A 12 11.92 -40.30 11.09
CA CYS A 12 11.49 -39.03 10.53
C CYS A 12 12.09 -37.91 11.37
N LEU A 13 13.17 -37.30 10.90
CA LEU A 13 13.68 -36.02 11.38
C LEU A 13 12.68 -34.96 11.04
N ALA A 14 11.74 -34.64 11.93
CA ALA A 14 10.94 -33.43 11.84
C ALA A 14 11.88 -32.25 12.10
N SER A 15 12.28 -31.57 11.03
CA SER A 15 12.96 -30.27 11.13
C SER A 15 11.98 -29.28 11.80
N PRO A 16 12.35 -28.60 12.89
CA PRO A 16 11.53 -27.52 13.43
C PRO A 16 11.40 -26.45 12.33
N THR A 17 10.19 -26.20 11.87
CA THR A 17 9.90 -24.98 11.12
C THR A 17 10.07 -23.84 12.10
N LEU A 18 11.20 -23.13 11.99
CA LEU A 18 11.39 -21.84 12.65
C LEU A 18 10.33 -20.90 12.02
N SER A 19 9.20 -20.77 12.71
CA SER A 19 8.32 -19.64 12.51
C SER A 19 9.12 -18.40 12.93
N ASP A 20 9.36 -17.49 12.00
CA ASP A 20 9.99 -16.22 12.31
C ASP A 20 9.10 -15.49 13.33
N GLU A 21 9.54 -15.52 14.60
CA GLU A 21 8.84 -14.84 15.68
C GLU A 21 9.13 -13.35 15.54
N PHE A 22 8.10 -12.56 15.22
CA PHE A 22 8.22 -11.11 15.12
C PHE A 22 8.72 -10.53 16.44
N LYS A 23 9.85 -9.85 16.40
CA LYS A 23 10.40 -9.13 17.54
C LYS A 23 9.89 -7.69 17.53
N GLU A 24 9.77 -7.11 18.71
CA GLU A 24 9.35 -5.71 18.87
C GLU A 24 10.26 -4.75 18.09
N GLU A 25 11.57 -5.01 18.08
CA GLU A 25 12.58 -4.28 17.30
C GLU A 25 12.31 -4.31 15.78
N ASP A 26 11.77 -5.42 15.26
CA ASP A 26 11.42 -5.54 13.85
C ASP A 26 10.22 -4.66 13.53
N VAL A 27 9.22 -4.65 14.40
CA VAL A 27 8.02 -3.81 14.25
C VAL A 27 8.40 -2.32 14.27
N GLU A 28 9.26 -1.89 15.21
CA GLU A 28 9.74 -0.52 15.29
C GLU A 28 10.50 -0.12 14.02
N ARG A 29 11.38 -0.99 13.52
CA ARG A 29 12.13 -0.75 12.28
C ARG A 29 11.20 -0.60 11.07
N TRP A 30 10.22 -1.48 10.92
CA TRP A 30 9.27 -1.42 9.81
C TRP A 30 8.35 -0.21 9.89
N MET A 31 7.90 0.15 11.07
CA MET A 31 7.14 1.38 11.28
C MET A 31 7.97 2.61 10.92
N GLY A 32 9.25 2.65 11.30
CA GLY A 32 10.16 3.72 10.90
C GLY A 32 10.33 3.84 9.39
N GLN A 33 10.45 2.71 8.68
CA GLN A 33 10.52 2.69 7.22
C GLN A 33 9.21 3.18 6.59
N PHE A 34 8.06 2.73 7.10
CA PHE A 34 6.76 3.19 6.63
C PHE A 34 6.60 4.71 6.81
N GLU A 35 7.00 5.25 7.95
CA GLU A 35 6.94 6.69 8.23
C GLU A 35 7.79 7.51 7.24
N GLN A 36 8.99 7.04 6.89
CA GLN A 36 9.85 7.68 5.89
C GLN A 36 9.20 7.69 4.51
N VAL A 37 8.64 6.56 4.07
CA VAL A 37 7.94 6.44 2.79
C VAL A 37 6.71 7.35 2.77
N ALA A 38 5.92 7.39 3.85
CA ALA A 38 4.75 8.26 3.96
C ALA A 38 5.13 9.76 3.96
N ALA A 39 6.27 10.13 4.55
CA ALA A 39 6.78 11.51 4.51
C ALA A 39 7.14 11.95 3.09
N GLU A 40 7.77 11.07 2.31
CA GLU A 40 8.01 11.31 0.88
C GLU A 40 6.69 11.42 0.12
N GLY A 41 5.70 10.56 0.42
CA GLY A 41 4.37 10.64 -0.15
C GLY A 41 3.69 11.98 0.11
N ARG A 42 3.84 12.54 1.32
CA ARG A 42 3.33 13.88 1.65
C ARG A 42 4.00 14.96 0.79
N ARG A 43 5.32 14.88 0.61
CA ARG A 43 6.07 15.81 -0.23
C ARG A 43 5.53 15.82 -1.67
N LEU A 44 5.36 14.63 -2.25
CA LEU A 44 4.78 14.47 -3.59
C LEU A 44 3.33 14.96 -3.66
N TRP A 45 2.52 14.65 -2.64
CA TRP A 45 1.11 15.05 -2.55
C TRP A 45 0.91 16.57 -2.57
N THR A 46 1.85 17.31 -1.99
CA THR A 46 1.81 18.77 -1.92
C THR A 46 2.59 19.46 -3.05
N SER A 47 3.32 18.69 -3.87
CA SER A 47 4.13 19.24 -4.95
C SER A 47 3.28 19.54 -6.19
N PRO A 48 3.32 20.77 -6.71
CA PRO A 48 2.69 21.11 -7.99
C PRO A 48 3.47 20.52 -9.20
N GLU A 49 4.64 19.95 -8.97
CA GLU A 49 5.49 19.37 -10.02
C GLU A 49 5.14 17.90 -10.32
N ILE A 50 4.18 17.30 -9.57
CA ILE A 50 3.74 15.93 -9.81
C ILE A 50 2.97 15.79 -11.12
N GLY A 51 2.35 16.87 -11.59
CA GLY A 51 1.74 17.03 -12.91
C GLY A 51 2.47 18.10 -13.73
N THR A 52 1.83 18.63 -14.76
CA THR A 52 2.41 19.63 -15.66
C THR A 52 1.72 20.99 -15.61
N ASN A 53 0.54 21.08 -14.98
CA ASN A 53 -0.29 22.29 -14.95
C ASN A 53 -0.20 23.09 -13.64
N GLY A 54 0.73 22.73 -12.74
CA GLY A 54 0.92 23.42 -11.47
C GLY A 54 -0.12 23.06 -10.38
N VAL A 55 -0.98 22.07 -10.62
CA VAL A 55 -1.96 21.58 -9.64
C VAL A 55 -1.33 20.48 -8.81
N ALA A 56 -1.52 20.54 -7.48
CA ALA A 56 -1.13 19.48 -6.54
C ALA A 56 -2.36 18.71 -6.03
N CYS A 57 -2.17 17.45 -5.66
CA CYS A 57 -3.23 16.61 -5.06
C CYS A 57 -3.85 17.27 -3.82
N ALA A 58 -3.03 17.96 -3.02
CA ALA A 58 -3.44 18.65 -1.79
C ALA A 58 -4.42 19.81 -2.03
N GLN A 59 -4.51 20.37 -3.24
CA GLN A 59 -5.45 21.46 -3.53
C GLN A 59 -6.90 20.98 -3.53
N CYS A 60 -7.13 19.73 -3.96
CA CYS A 60 -8.46 19.11 -3.91
C CYS A 60 -8.66 18.25 -2.65
N HIS A 61 -7.59 17.64 -2.16
CA HIS A 61 -7.60 16.71 -1.03
C HIS A 61 -6.59 17.12 0.05
N PRO A 62 -6.80 18.24 0.77
CA PRO A 62 -5.89 18.67 1.83
C PRO A 62 -5.78 17.59 2.90
N ASN A 63 -4.54 17.23 3.26
CA ASN A 63 -4.27 16.13 4.20
C ASN A 63 -5.00 14.83 3.84
N ALA A 64 -5.03 14.49 2.55
CA ALA A 64 -5.73 13.32 2.00
C ALA A 64 -7.24 13.27 2.34
N ALA A 65 -7.87 14.40 2.62
CA ALA A 65 -9.31 14.47 2.89
C ALA A 65 -10.13 13.87 1.74
N ASN A 66 -11.21 13.17 2.09
CA ASN A 66 -12.18 12.56 1.15
C ASN A 66 -11.62 11.52 0.18
N THR A 67 -10.46 10.90 0.50
CA THR A 67 -9.85 9.88 -0.37
C THR A 67 -10.34 8.46 -0.09
N HIS A 68 -10.64 8.11 1.15
CA HIS A 68 -11.16 6.82 1.61
C HIS A 68 -10.40 5.59 1.05
N PRO A 69 -9.08 5.47 1.29
CA PRO A 69 -8.26 4.38 0.74
C PRO A 69 -8.72 2.99 1.22
N GLU A 70 -9.33 2.91 2.41
CA GLU A 70 -9.85 1.68 3.03
C GLU A 70 -11.01 1.05 2.26
N THR A 71 -11.62 1.78 1.32
CA THR A 71 -12.74 1.27 0.51
C THR A 71 -12.31 0.55 -0.75
N TYR A 72 -11.03 0.60 -1.12
CA TYR A 72 -10.51 -0.06 -2.33
C TYR A 72 -10.20 -1.55 -2.09
N PRO A 73 -10.39 -2.43 -3.11
CA PRO A 73 -10.87 -2.11 -4.46
C PRO A 73 -12.37 -1.78 -4.48
N LYS A 74 -12.77 -0.80 -5.29
CA LYS A 74 -14.17 -0.39 -5.43
C LYS A 74 -14.54 0.01 -6.86
N PHE A 75 -15.85 0.03 -7.14
CA PHE A 75 -16.34 0.56 -8.41
C PHE A 75 -16.15 2.08 -8.45
N GLN A 76 -15.48 2.55 -9.49
CA GLN A 76 -15.30 3.98 -9.75
C GLN A 76 -16.07 4.41 -10.98
N LYS A 77 -16.98 5.35 -10.76
CA LYS A 77 -17.87 5.86 -11.80
C LYS A 77 -17.10 6.49 -12.96
N GLN A 78 -16.01 7.20 -12.65
CA GLN A 78 -15.16 7.86 -13.64
C GLN A 78 -14.51 6.88 -14.62
N LEU A 79 -14.24 5.67 -14.16
CA LEU A 79 -13.56 4.60 -14.91
C LEU A 79 -14.52 3.51 -15.37
N GLY A 80 -15.77 3.48 -14.86
CA GLY A 80 -16.79 2.51 -15.22
C GLY A 80 -16.51 1.06 -14.82
N ARG A 81 -15.58 0.84 -13.87
CA ARG A 81 -15.15 -0.50 -13.44
C ARG A 81 -14.67 -0.52 -12.00
N VAL A 82 -14.50 -1.72 -11.44
CA VAL A 82 -13.81 -1.91 -10.15
C VAL A 82 -12.31 -1.70 -10.36
N ILE A 83 -11.71 -0.89 -9.50
CA ILE A 83 -10.29 -0.51 -9.59
C ILE A 83 -9.60 -0.60 -8.23
N GLN A 84 -8.27 -0.65 -8.28
CA GLN A 84 -7.39 -0.49 -7.13
C GLN A 84 -7.13 0.99 -6.84
N LEU A 85 -6.63 1.29 -5.64
CA LEU A 85 -6.34 2.66 -5.24
C LEU A 85 -5.32 3.33 -6.17
N TRP A 86 -4.26 2.64 -6.55
CA TRP A 86 -3.21 3.18 -7.44
C TRP A 86 -3.75 3.57 -8.83
N GLU A 87 -4.77 2.90 -9.34
CA GLU A 87 -5.42 3.26 -10.61
C GLU A 87 -6.19 4.58 -10.48
N MET A 88 -6.77 4.86 -9.31
CA MET A 88 -7.41 6.14 -9.04
C MET A 88 -6.37 7.28 -8.96
N PHE A 89 -5.19 7.01 -8.39
CA PHE A 89 -4.08 7.97 -8.42
C PHE A 89 -3.68 8.30 -9.85
N ASN A 90 -3.52 7.30 -10.71
CA ASN A 90 -3.19 7.51 -12.12
C ASN A 90 -4.27 8.28 -12.87
N TRP A 91 -5.54 8.01 -12.58
CA TRP A 91 -6.62 8.81 -13.15
C TRP A 91 -6.49 10.30 -12.75
N CYS A 92 -6.18 10.58 -11.48
CA CYS A 92 -5.97 11.94 -11.00
C CYS A 92 -4.72 12.60 -11.60
N LEU A 93 -3.63 11.85 -11.71
CA LEU A 93 -2.40 12.34 -12.36
C LEU A 93 -2.66 12.77 -13.79
N LYS A 94 -3.32 11.93 -14.56
CA LYS A 94 -3.56 12.16 -15.98
C LYS A 94 -4.58 13.26 -16.25
N ASN A 95 -5.69 13.29 -15.50
CA ASN A 95 -6.82 14.19 -15.83
C ASN A 95 -6.69 15.55 -15.14
N PRO A 96 -6.87 15.67 -13.79
CA PRO A 96 -6.80 17.00 -13.17
C PRO A 96 -5.39 17.60 -13.10
N LEU A 97 -4.32 16.79 -13.12
CA LEU A 97 -2.95 17.27 -12.98
C LEU A 97 -2.20 17.34 -14.33
N GLU A 98 -2.77 16.81 -15.40
CA GLU A 98 -2.18 16.77 -16.76
C GLU A 98 -0.77 16.15 -16.78
N GLY A 99 -0.53 15.19 -15.90
CA GLY A 99 0.73 14.46 -15.74
C GLY A 99 0.72 13.10 -16.44
N GLU A 100 1.72 12.30 -16.12
CA GLU A 100 1.88 10.96 -16.66
C GLU A 100 1.46 9.89 -15.64
N GLU A 101 0.91 8.79 -16.15
CA GLU A 101 0.61 7.61 -15.34
C GLU A 101 1.92 6.93 -14.87
N MET A 102 1.87 6.31 -13.71
CA MET A 102 2.97 5.57 -13.10
C MET A 102 2.64 4.08 -13.05
N GLU A 103 3.67 3.24 -13.16
CA GLU A 103 3.51 1.80 -12.93
C GLU A 103 3.09 1.53 -11.47
N ALA A 104 2.40 0.42 -11.24
CA ALA A 104 1.86 0.09 -9.91
C ALA A 104 2.93 -0.03 -8.82
N ASP A 105 4.16 -0.36 -9.19
CA ASP A 105 5.34 -0.50 -8.33
C ASP A 105 6.26 0.74 -8.35
N ASP A 106 5.85 1.84 -8.99
CA ASP A 106 6.61 3.09 -8.95
C ASP A 106 6.73 3.57 -7.49
N PRO A 107 7.97 3.82 -6.99
CA PRO A 107 8.19 4.24 -5.61
C PRO A 107 7.43 5.51 -5.22
N ARG A 108 7.20 6.42 -6.16
CA ARG A 108 6.44 7.66 -5.93
C ARG A 108 4.96 7.34 -5.68
N LEU A 109 4.40 6.42 -6.47
CA LEU A 109 3.01 5.99 -6.32
C LEU A 109 2.81 5.25 -5.00
N ILE A 110 3.76 4.36 -4.63
CA ILE A 110 3.77 3.67 -3.34
C ILE A 110 3.85 4.69 -2.19
N ALA A 111 4.72 5.69 -2.30
CA ALA A 111 4.87 6.72 -1.28
C ALA A 111 3.58 7.54 -1.08
N MET A 112 2.94 7.97 -2.15
CA MET A 112 1.66 8.69 -2.07
C MET A 112 0.55 7.83 -1.45
N GLN A 113 0.48 6.55 -1.78
CA GLN A 113 -0.45 5.62 -1.14
C GLN A 113 -0.16 5.46 0.35
N ALA A 114 1.11 5.30 0.74
CA ALA A 114 1.51 5.21 2.14
C ALA A 114 1.08 6.46 2.93
N TYR A 115 1.29 7.65 2.36
CA TYR A 115 0.82 8.91 2.94
C TYR A 115 -0.69 8.93 3.14
N VAL A 116 -1.46 8.60 2.12
CA VAL A 116 -2.92 8.59 2.20
C VAL A 116 -3.41 7.57 3.23
N TYR A 117 -2.85 6.35 3.26
CA TYR A 117 -3.19 5.35 4.28
C TYR A 117 -2.86 5.84 5.70
N LYS A 118 -1.73 6.52 5.88
CA LYS A 118 -1.34 7.10 7.16
C LYS A 118 -2.35 8.16 7.63
N GLU A 119 -2.65 9.15 6.79
CA GLU A 119 -3.54 10.27 7.12
C GLU A 119 -4.99 9.83 7.36
N ARG A 120 -5.41 8.76 6.70
CA ARG A 120 -6.77 8.24 6.81
C ARG A 120 -6.93 7.12 7.83
N ARG A 121 -5.86 6.69 8.50
CA ARG A 121 -5.92 5.63 9.50
C ARG A 121 -6.81 6.03 10.68
N GLY A 122 -7.86 5.24 10.94
CA GLY A 122 -8.81 5.48 12.04
C GLY A 122 -9.80 6.62 11.81
N VAL A 123 -9.77 7.26 10.62
CA VAL A 123 -10.79 8.25 10.26
C VAL A 123 -12.06 7.51 9.87
N LYS A 124 -13.17 7.87 10.54
CA LYS A 124 -14.47 7.25 10.29
C LYS A 124 -14.94 7.53 8.85
N LEU A 125 -15.39 6.46 8.17
CA LEU A 125 -16.07 6.59 6.89
C LEU A 125 -17.38 7.35 7.07
N ASP A 126 -17.57 8.44 6.33
CA ASP A 126 -18.81 9.23 6.29
C ASP A 126 -19.38 9.23 4.88
N PRO A 127 -20.29 8.27 4.55
CA PRO A 127 -20.86 8.16 3.21
C PRO A 127 -21.73 9.38 2.90
N GLY A 128 -21.43 10.10 1.84
CA GLY A 128 -22.18 11.25 1.36
C GLY A 128 -21.48 12.61 1.49
N GLN A 129 -20.30 12.66 2.06
CA GLN A 129 -19.41 13.83 1.96
C GLN A 129 -18.43 13.62 0.79
N HIS A 130 -18.87 13.93 -0.42
CA HIS A 130 -18.06 13.88 -1.63
C HIS A 130 -18.02 15.27 -2.27
#